data_af409b19b82f974dc37ed9807f219f55
#
_entry.id   af409b19b82f974dc37ed9807f219f55
#
_cell.length_a   1.000
_cell.length_b   1.000
_cell.length_c   1.000
_cell.angle_alpha   90.00
_cell.angle_beta   90.00
_cell.angle_gamma   90.00
#
_symmetry.space_group_name_H-M   'P 1'
#
loop_
_entity.id
_entity.type
_entity.pdbx_description
1 polymer ?
#
loop_
_entity_poly.entity_id
_entity_poly.type
_entity_poly.pdbx_seq_one_letter_code
_entity_poly.pdbx_strand_id
1 'polypeptide(L)'
;GEDYSYDAKGNLIGRATTAGEHCCYGYDCLDRIISIENPAGGVAHFTYDALGRVTEAEDENGNVTSYEYTPNGNLAKVTDALGNETFYQYDAMGHLTQSRCTGADGEEPQDTVYTWDKEGHVLAVTDPMGDMERYTYDPAGRLAAKTDKDGYETSFRYGKDGQVEEIHYADGRSVSLTYNAMRQL
;
A
#
# COMPACT_ATOMS: atom_id res chain seq x y z
N GLY A 1 3.01 14.91 -30.91
CA GLY A 1 1.70 14.30 -30.52
C GLY A 1 1.89 12.87 -30.03
N GLU A 2 0.85 12.31 -29.51
CA GLU A 2 0.76 10.91 -29.16
C GLU A 2 -0.38 10.29 -29.97
N ASP A 3 -0.16 9.09 -30.47
CA ASP A 3 -1.16 8.31 -31.23
C ASP A 3 -1.62 7.15 -30.35
N TYR A 4 -2.94 6.92 -30.34
CA TYR A 4 -3.58 5.88 -29.55
C TYR A 4 -4.35 4.95 -30.47
N SER A 5 -4.23 3.65 -30.28
CA SER A 5 -5.00 2.64 -31.00
C SER A 5 -5.86 1.82 -30.05
N TYR A 6 -7.03 1.44 -30.49
CA TYR A 6 -8.05 0.74 -29.70
C TYR A 6 -8.56 -0.49 -30.42
N ASP A 7 -8.95 -1.50 -29.69
CA ASP A 7 -9.66 -2.66 -30.23
C ASP A 7 -11.14 -2.32 -30.55
N ALA A 8 -11.88 -3.30 -31.09
CA ALA A 8 -13.30 -3.14 -31.43
C ALA A 8 -14.21 -2.93 -30.22
N LYS A 9 -13.76 -3.24 -29.01
CA LYS A 9 -14.49 -3.04 -27.76
C LYS A 9 -14.17 -1.68 -27.10
N GLY A 10 -13.11 -0.99 -27.60
CA GLY A 10 -12.66 0.29 -27.06
C GLY A 10 -11.52 0.18 -26.06
N ASN A 11 -10.89 -0.98 -25.89
CA ASN A 11 -9.72 -1.14 -25.05
C ASN A 11 -8.49 -0.53 -25.75
N LEU A 12 -7.64 0.20 -25.02
CA LEU A 12 -6.40 0.76 -25.53
C LEU A 12 -5.40 -0.35 -25.80
N ILE A 13 -5.11 -0.65 -27.08
CA ILE A 13 -4.15 -1.70 -27.48
C ILE A 13 -2.78 -1.17 -27.83
N GLY A 14 -2.63 0.14 -28.02
CA GLY A 14 -1.34 0.74 -28.33
C GLY A 14 -1.28 2.24 -28.10
N ARG A 15 -0.10 2.69 -27.70
CA ARG A 15 0.27 4.11 -27.60
C ARG A 15 1.61 4.32 -28.29
N ALA A 16 1.70 5.30 -29.18
CA ALA A 16 2.94 5.68 -29.83
C ALA A 16 3.24 7.15 -29.61
N THR A 17 4.52 7.49 -29.39
CA THR A 17 4.98 8.88 -29.30
C THR A 17 5.57 9.32 -30.63
N THR A 18 5.67 10.63 -30.87
CA THR A 18 6.35 11.20 -32.08
C THR A 18 7.84 10.85 -32.14
N ALA A 19 8.45 10.41 -31.02
CA ALA A 19 9.82 9.92 -30.97
C ALA A 19 9.95 8.45 -31.42
N GLY A 20 8.82 7.78 -31.75
CA GLY A 20 8.81 6.39 -32.22
C GLY A 20 8.77 5.37 -31.07
N GLU A 21 8.52 5.79 -29.81
CA GLU A 21 8.35 4.88 -28.70
C GLU A 21 6.94 4.28 -28.75
N HIS A 22 6.84 2.97 -28.56
CA HIS A 22 5.58 2.21 -28.60
C HIS A 22 5.36 1.50 -27.27
N CYS A 23 4.10 1.49 -26.80
CA CYS A 23 3.61 0.58 -25.76
C CYS A 23 2.43 -0.19 -26.34
N CYS A 24 2.38 -1.52 -26.12
CA CYS A 24 1.26 -2.35 -26.53
C CYS A 24 0.61 -3.01 -25.31
N TYR A 25 -0.71 -3.19 -25.39
CA TYR A 25 -1.51 -3.78 -24.30
C TYR A 25 -2.31 -4.95 -24.86
N GLY A 26 -2.20 -6.11 -24.20
CA GLY A 26 -3.01 -7.29 -24.50
C GLY A 26 -4.09 -7.50 -23.44
N TYR A 27 -5.24 -8.00 -23.88
CA TYR A 27 -6.40 -8.22 -23.03
C TYR A 27 -6.94 -9.65 -23.13
N ASP A 28 -7.53 -10.16 -22.07
CA ASP A 28 -8.29 -11.39 -22.10
C ASP A 28 -9.73 -11.15 -22.57
N CYS A 29 -10.55 -12.22 -22.60
CA CYS A 29 -11.95 -12.14 -23.02
C CYS A 29 -12.87 -11.32 -22.08
N LEU A 30 -12.40 -11.02 -20.86
CA LEU A 30 -13.08 -10.20 -19.86
C LEU A 30 -12.54 -8.76 -19.80
N ASP A 31 -11.78 -8.34 -20.83
CA ASP A 31 -11.19 -7.01 -20.98
C ASP A 31 -10.19 -6.66 -19.85
N ARG A 32 -9.51 -7.68 -19.26
CA ARG A 32 -8.45 -7.48 -18.27
C ARG A 32 -7.10 -7.48 -18.98
N ILE A 33 -6.17 -6.62 -18.55
CA ILE A 33 -4.82 -6.54 -19.12
C ILE A 33 -4.05 -7.82 -18.78
N ILE A 34 -3.60 -8.59 -19.76
CA ILE A 34 -2.76 -9.78 -19.61
C ILE A 34 -1.32 -9.56 -20.06
N SER A 35 -1.04 -8.52 -20.82
CA SER A 35 0.33 -8.16 -21.20
C SER A 35 0.47 -6.66 -21.42
N ILE A 36 1.67 -6.15 -21.11
CA ILE A 36 2.11 -4.78 -21.38
C ILE A 36 3.50 -4.86 -22.01
N GLU A 37 3.62 -4.41 -23.25
CA GLU A 37 4.92 -4.24 -23.91
C GLU A 37 5.38 -2.79 -23.77
N ASN A 38 6.60 -2.60 -23.28
CA ASN A 38 7.22 -1.28 -23.12
C ASN A 38 7.96 -0.86 -24.41
N PRO A 39 8.38 0.40 -24.54
CA PRO A 39 9.09 0.89 -25.75
C PRO A 39 10.42 0.18 -26.06
N ALA A 40 11.02 -0.50 -25.10
CA ALA A 40 12.25 -1.28 -25.29
C ALA A 40 11.99 -2.71 -25.79
N GLY A 41 10.70 -3.11 -25.93
CA GLY A 41 10.29 -4.45 -26.35
C GLY A 41 10.22 -5.47 -25.20
N GLY A 42 10.39 -5.03 -23.95
CA GLY A 42 10.17 -5.87 -22.79
C GLY A 42 8.67 -6.04 -22.54
N VAL A 43 8.23 -7.26 -22.20
CA VAL A 43 6.82 -7.59 -22.00
C VAL A 43 6.60 -8.08 -20.57
N ALA A 44 5.70 -7.42 -19.86
CA ALA A 44 5.17 -7.88 -18.58
C ALA A 44 3.89 -8.67 -18.81
N HIS A 45 3.65 -9.73 -18.01
CA HIS A 45 2.46 -10.59 -18.09
C HIS A 45 1.71 -10.64 -16.77
N PHE A 46 0.37 -10.80 -16.86
CA PHE A 46 -0.50 -10.90 -15.69
C PHE A 46 -1.46 -12.06 -15.83
N THR A 47 -1.66 -12.82 -14.75
CA THR A 47 -2.69 -13.85 -14.64
C THR A 47 -3.70 -13.50 -13.57
N TYR A 48 -4.91 -14.02 -13.69
CA TYR A 48 -6.01 -13.65 -12.82
C TYR A 48 -6.79 -14.88 -12.36
N ASP A 49 -7.33 -14.81 -11.16
CA ASP A 49 -8.33 -15.75 -10.69
C ASP A 49 -9.73 -15.49 -11.30
N ALA A 50 -10.68 -16.35 -10.95
CA ALA A 50 -12.07 -16.23 -11.41
C ALA A 50 -12.80 -14.98 -10.91
N LEU A 51 -12.30 -14.33 -9.85
CA LEU A 51 -12.83 -13.08 -9.29
C LEU A 51 -12.17 -11.83 -9.88
N GLY A 52 -11.21 -12.00 -10.81
CA GLY A 52 -10.50 -10.90 -11.48
C GLY A 52 -9.34 -10.31 -10.67
N ARG A 53 -8.86 -11.01 -9.65
CA ARG A 53 -7.69 -10.58 -8.87
C ARG A 53 -6.42 -11.16 -9.51
N VAL A 54 -5.35 -10.37 -9.54
CA VAL A 54 -4.04 -10.82 -10.07
C VAL A 54 -3.50 -11.94 -9.21
N THR A 55 -3.18 -13.09 -9.80
CA THR A 55 -2.54 -14.23 -9.13
C THR A 55 -1.05 -14.31 -9.42
N GLU A 56 -0.61 -13.82 -10.58
CA GLU A 56 0.80 -13.71 -10.93
C GLU A 56 1.04 -12.47 -11.76
N ALA A 57 2.19 -11.84 -11.52
CA ALA A 57 2.75 -10.77 -12.35
C ALA A 57 4.19 -11.12 -12.70
N GLU A 58 4.48 -11.20 -13.99
CA GLU A 58 5.82 -11.41 -14.54
C GLU A 58 6.30 -10.06 -15.11
N ASP A 59 7.51 -9.65 -14.74
CA ASP A 59 8.14 -8.44 -15.28
C ASP A 59 8.84 -8.73 -16.63
N GLU A 60 9.37 -7.69 -17.25
CA GLU A 60 10.04 -7.79 -18.55
C GLU A 60 11.34 -8.63 -18.52
N ASN A 61 11.84 -9.00 -17.34
CA ASN A 61 13.02 -9.84 -17.14
C ASN A 61 12.67 -11.29 -16.84
N GLY A 62 11.37 -11.61 -16.76
CA GLY A 62 10.89 -12.94 -16.40
C GLY A 62 10.83 -13.19 -14.89
N ASN A 63 10.92 -12.16 -14.07
CA ASN A 63 10.74 -12.29 -12.63
C ASN A 63 9.25 -12.38 -12.32
N VAL A 64 8.84 -13.45 -11.64
CA VAL A 64 7.44 -13.72 -11.30
C VAL A 64 7.20 -13.41 -9.83
N THR A 65 6.17 -12.57 -9.57
CA THR A 65 5.60 -12.38 -8.24
C THR A 65 4.22 -13.01 -8.21
N SER A 66 3.95 -13.87 -7.23
CA SER A 66 2.65 -14.53 -7.06
C SER A 66 1.89 -14.01 -5.85
N TYR A 67 0.56 -14.05 -5.95
CA TYR A 67 -0.38 -13.50 -4.98
C TYR A 67 -1.45 -14.53 -4.63
N GLU A 68 -1.65 -14.75 -3.34
CA GLU A 68 -2.73 -15.57 -2.82
C GLU A 68 -3.70 -14.71 -1.99
N TYR A 69 -4.97 -15.09 -1.99
CA TYR A 69 -6.01 -14.29 -1.34
C TYR A 69 -6.83 -15.13 -0.36
N THR A 70 -7.26 -14.49 0.71
CA THR A 70 -8.23 -15.08 1.64
C THR A 70 -9.60 -15.29 0.95
N PRO A 71 -10.47 -16.14 1.49
CA PRO A 71 -11.84 -16.28 0.99
C PRO A 71 -12.63 -14.94 0.98
N ASN A 72 -12.29 -14.03 1.88
CA ASN A 72 -12.92 -12.69 1.97
C ASN A 72 -12.33 -11.69 0.96
N GLY A 73 -11.31 -12.08 0.18
CA GLY A 73 -10.72 -11.24 -0.86
C GLY A 73 -9.50 -10.42 -0.44
N ASN A 74 -9.08 -10.49 0.82
CA ASN A 74 -7.86 -9.83 1.28
C ASN A 74 -6.63 -10.59 0.79
N LEU A 75 -5.51 -9.90 0.55
CA LEU A 75 -4.24 -10.50 0.19
C LEU A 75 -3.74 -11.38 1.35
N ALA A 76 -3.55 -12.69 1.12
CA ALA A 76 -3.09 -13.63 2.14
C ALA A 76 -1.58 -13.84 2.11
N LYS A 77 -1.00 -13.86 0.89
CA LYS A 77 0.42 -14.14 0.68
C LYS A 77 0.92 -13.49 -0.59
N VAL A 78 2.15 -13.03 -0.56
CA VAL A 78 2.95 -12.64 -1.72
C VAL A 78 4.22 -13.48 -1.73
N THR A 79 4.60 -14.02 -2.89
CA THR A 79 5.91 -14.64 -3.09
C THR A 79 6.62 -13.88 -4.21
N ASP A 80 7.80 -13.34 -3.92
CA ASP A 80 8.59 -12.63 -4.91
C ASP A 80 9.41 -13.59 -5.80
N ALA A 81 10.07 -13.06 -6.81
CA ALA A 81 10.85 -13.84 -7.78
C ALA A 81 12.09 -14.52 -7.15
N LEU A 82 12.53 -14.10 -5.98
CA LEU A 82 13.62 -14.71 -5.22
C LEU A 82 13.12 -15.84 -4.30
N GLY A 83 11.78 -16.01 -4.19
CA GLY A 83 11.16 -16.98 -3.31
C GLY A 83 10.95 -16.47 -1.88
N ASN A 84 11.14 -15.17 -1.60
CA ASN A 84 10.76 -14.61 -0.32
C ASN A 84 9.24 -14.55 -0.21
N GLU A 85 8.72 -14.90 0.95
CA GLU A 85 7.29 -14.93 1.19
C GLU A 85 6.87 -13.88 2.22
N THR A 86 5.77 -13.18 1.95
CA THR A 86 5.12 -12.30 2.91
C THR A 86 3.70 -12.78 3.13
N PHE A 87 3.38 -13.14 4.37
CA PHE A 87 2.06 -13.56 4.81
C PHE A 87 1.34 -12.43 5.51
N TYR A 88 0.03 -12.33 5.32
CA TYR A 88 -0.83 -11.31 5.90
C TYR A 88 -1.97 -11.95 6.68
N GLN A 89 -2.21 -11.47 7.89
CA GLN A 89 -3.34 -11.89 8.71
C GLN A 89 -4.24 -10.71 9.01
N TYR A 90 -5.53 -10.98 9.11
CA TYR A 90 -6.56 -9.96 9.29
C TYR A 90 -7.51 -10.35 10.42
N ASP A 91 -8.09 -9.36 11.07
CA ASP A 91 -9.18 -9.57 11.99
C ASP A 91 -10.52 -9.81 11.24
N ALA A 92 -11.59 -10.03 12.00
CA ALA A 92 -12.93 -10.25 11.43
C ALA A 92 -13.51 -9.03 10.70
N MET A 93 -12.97 -7.84 10.93
CA MET A 93 -13.36 -6.58 10.28
C MET A 93 -12.54 -6.31 9.02
N GLY A 94 -11.49 -7.10 8.76
CA GLY A 94 -10.59 -6.95 7.62
C GLY A 94 -9.39 -6.04 7.88
N HIS A 95 -9.12 -5.65 9.11
CA HIS A 95 -7.92 -4.90 9.44
C HIS A 95 -6.71 -5.84 9.49
N LEU A 96 -5.58 -5.43 8.91
CA LEU A 96 -4.32 -6.16 8.95
C LEU A 96 -3.80 -6.25 10.40
N THR A 97 -3.69 -7.46 10.95
CA THR A 97 -3.18 -7.67 12.32
C THR A 97 -1.72 -8.09 12.35
N GLN A 98 -1.24 -8.73 11.30
CA GLN A 98 0.16 -9.17 11.20
C GLN A 98 0.59 -9.23 9.74
N SER A 99 1.83 -8.81 9.47
CA SER A 99 2.58 -9.19 8.27
C SER A 99 3.84 -9.94 8.69
N ARG A 100 4.10 -11.08 8.07
CA ARG A 100 5.26 -11.94 8.32
C ARG A 100 6.07 -12.11 7.04
N CYS A 101 7.30 -11.63 7.03
CA CYS A 101 8.24 -11.85 5.95
C CYS A 101 9.17 -13.02 6.29
N THR A 102 9.35 -13.94 5.33
CA THR A 102 10.30 -15.05 5.43
C THR A 102 11.20 -15.00 4.20
N GLY A 103 12.52 -14.98 4.41
CA GLY A 103 13.49 -15.09 3.33
C GLY A 103 13.51 -16.52 2.74
N ALA A 104 13.83 -16.64 1.44
CA ALA A 104 14.00 -17.92 0.76
C ALA A 104 15.15 -18.74 1.37
N ASP A 105 16.14 -18.11 1.97
CA ASP A 105 17.35 -18.72 2.53
C ASP A 105 17.19 -19.24 3.97
N GLY A 106 15.97 -19.24 4.51
CA GLY A 106 15.68 -19.72 5.87
C GLY A 106 16.10 -18.72 6.96
N GLU A 107 16.12 -17.45 6.66
CA GLU A 107 16.27 -16.38 7.65
C GLU A 107 15.10 -16.43 8.67
N GLU A 108 15.38 -15.95 9.90
CA GLU A 108 14.35 -15.86 10.92
C GLU A 108 13.18 -14.97 10.43
N PRO A 109 11.93 -15.44 10.59
CA PRO A 109 10.76 -14.68 10.16
C PRO A 109 10.70 -13.31 10.83
N GLN A 110 10.37 -12.28 10.04
CA GLN A 110 10.21 -10.91 10.51
C GLN A 110 8.74 -10.55 10.59
N ASP A 111 8.24 -10.38 11.80
CA ASP A 111 6.84 -10.06 12.08
C ASP A 111 6.66 -8.57 12.35
N THR A 112 5.70 -7.95 11.68
CA THR A 112 5.14 -6.65 12.07
C THR A 112 3.71 -6.88 12.55
N VAL A 113 3.38 -6.41 13.75
CA VAL A 113 2.07 -6.61 14.38
C VAL A 113 1.36 -5.27 14.53
N TYR A 114 0.07 -5.27 14.19
CA TYR A 114 -0.82 -4.10 14.25
C TYR A 114 -1.94 -4.36 15.26
N THR A 115 -2.24 -3.38 16.08
CA THR A 115 -3.43 -3.40 16.94
C THR A 115 -4.36 -2.25 16.56
N TRP A 116 -5.66 -2.50 16.64
CA TRP A 116 -6.71 -1.60 16.19
C TRP A 116 -7.74 -1.37 17.28
N ASP A 117 -8.37 -0.22 17.27
CA ASP A 117 -9.60 -0.01 18.00
C ASP A 117 -10.81 -0.53 17.19
N LYS A 118 -11.99 -0.50 17.81
CA LYS A 118 -13.23 -0.94 17.16
C LYS A 118 -13.78 0.05 16.11
N GLU A 119 -13.25 1.24 16.07
CA GLU A 119 -13.53 2.27 15.06
C GLU A 119 -12.64 2.15 13.83
N GLY A 120 -11.60 1.28 13.85
CA GLY A 120 -10.65 1.04 12.76
C GLY A 120 -9.42 1.95 12.76
N HIS A 121 -9.09 2.56 13.90
CA HIS A 121 -7.85 3.30 14.03
C HIS A 121 -6.73 2.40 14.57
N VAL A 122 -5.50 2.58 14.07
CA VAL A 122 -4.31 1.86 14.55
C VAL A 122 -3.95 2.34 15.95
N LEU A 123 -3.92 1.46 16.94
CA LEU A 123 -3.49 1.77 18.31
C LEU A 123 -2.00 1.55 18.52
N ALA A 124 -1.43 0.53 17.89
CA ALA A 124 0.01 0.28 17.96
C ALA A 124 0.51 -0.48 16.73
N VAL A 125 1.78 -0.27 16.43
CA VAL A 125 2.57 -1.04 15.46
C VAL A 125 3.81 -1.54 16.17
N THR A 126 4.04 -2.85 16.14
CA THR A 126 5.26 -3.47 16.66
C THR A 126 6.07 -3.98 15.49
N ASP A 127 7.30 -3.57 15.37
CA ASP A 127 8.22 -3.98 14.31
C ASP A 127 8.87 -5.36 14.62
N PRO A 128 9.62 -5.96 13.67
CA PRO A 128 10.27 -7.25 13.88
C PRO A 128 11.32 -7.28 15.01
N MET A 129 11.84 -6.13 15.41
CA MET A 129 12.80 -6.02 16.53
C MET A 129 12.09 -5.94 17.88
N GLY A 130 10.76 -5.84 17.88
CA GLY A 130 9.93 -5.68 19.07
C GLY A 130 9.75 -4.23 19.49
N ASP A 131 10.26 -3.28 18.72
CA ASP A 131 10.05 -1.86 18.96
C ASP A 131 8.60 -1.48 18.65
N MET A 132 7.99 -0.66 19.50
CA MET A 132 6.56 -0.36 19.40
C MET A 132 6.29 1.14 19.31
N GLU A 133 5.53 1.52 18.28
CA GLU A 133 4.89 2.82 18.19
C GLU A 133 3.43 2.74 18.66
N ARG A 134 2.94 3.76 19.37
CA ARG A 134 1.56 3.83 19.88
C ARG A 134 0.86 5.10 19.39
N TYR A 135 -0.44 4.99 19.21
CA TYR A 135 -1.28 6.06 18.72
C TYR A 135 -2.52 6.20 19.60
N THR A 136 -2.93 7.42 19.87
CA THR A 136 -4.18 7.73 20.55
C THR A 136 -4.99 8.71 19.72
N TYR A 137 -6.30 8.67 19.86
CA TYR A 137 -7.22 9.47 19.06
C TYR A 137 -8.17 10.25 19.95
N ASP A 138 -8.57 11.40 19.47
CA ASP A 138 -9.62 12.19 20.12
C ASP A 138 -11.02 11.62 19.83
N PRO A 139 -12.09 12.12 20.50
CA PRO A 139 -13.45 11.64 20.25
C PRO A 139 -13.97 11.86 18.81
N ALA A 140 -13.28 12.65 18.01
CA ALA A 140 -13.60 12.86 16.59
C ALA A 140 -12.80 11.94 15.65
N GLY A 141 -12.00 11.00 16.20
CA GLY A 141 -11.17 10.07 15.43
C GLY A 141 -9.90 10.68 14.86
N ARG A 142 -9.49 11.85 15.34
CA ARG A 142 -8.25 12.50 14.89
C ARG A 142 -7.09 12.10 15.78
N LEU A 143 -5.88 11.97 15.23
CA LEU A 143 -4.69 11.59 15.98
C LEU A 143 -4.41 12.59 17.11
N ALA A 144 -4.59 12.18 18.36
CA ALA A 144 -4.34 13.01 19.52
C ALA A 144 -2.87 12.96 19.97
N ALA A 145 -2.25 11.77 19.95
CA ALA A 145 -0.83 11.63 20.22
C ALA A 145 -0.24 10.39 19.52
N LYS A 146 1.05 10.49 19.23
CA LYS A 146 1.91 9.39 18.80
C LYS A 146 3.07 9.26 19.79
N THR A 147 3.33 8.03 20.28
CA THR A 147 4.55 7.70 21.01
C THR A 147 5.42 6.84 20.12
N ASP A 148 6.66 7.25 19.89
CA ASP A 148 7.62 6.51 19.08
C ASP A 148 8.23 5.33 19.86
N LYS A 149 9.08 4.55 19.20
CA LYS A 149 9.75 3.38 19.75
C LYS A 149 10.69 3.70 20.93
N ASP A 150 11.19 4.91 21.02
CA ASP A 150 12.06 5.37 22.11
C ASP A 150 11.25 5.93 23.29
N GLY A 151 9.92 5.94 23.18
CA GLY A 151 8.99 6.43 24.20
C GLY A 151 8.74 7.93 24.17
N TYR A 152 9.21 8.64 23.13
CA TYR A 152 8.94 10.06 22.99
C TYR A 152 7.53 10.29 22.43
N GLU A 153 6.77 11.09 23.15
CA GLU A 153 5.41 11.44 22.75
C GLU A 153 5.38 12.76 21.98
N THR A 154 4.66 12.75 20.87
CA THR A 154 4.24 13.97 20.14
C THR A 154 2.72 14.04 20.19
N SER A 155 2.15 15.14 20.70
CA SER A 155 0.70 15.32 20.77
C SER A 155 0.22 16.50 19.91
N PHE A 156 -1.04 16.43 19.50
CA PHE A 156 -1.65 17.33 18.54
C PHE A 156 -2.91 17.96 19.15
N ARG A 157 -3.04 19.27 19.02
CA ARG A 157 -4.25 19.99 19.37
C ARG A 157 -4.90 20.56 18.11
N TYR A 158 -6.19 20.39 18.03
CA TYR A 158 -6.98 20.77 16.85
C TYR A 158 -7.92 21.94 17.16
N GLY A 159 -8.06 22.84 16.20
CA GLY A 159 -9.06 23.88 16.20
C GLY A 159 -10.47 23.36 15.91
N LYS A 160 -11.44 24.26 16.02
CA LYS A 160 -12.86 23.96 15.76
C LYS A 160 -13.15 23.53 14.32
N ASP A 161 -12.31 23.95 13.40
CA ASP A 161 -12.36 23.64 11.97
C ASP A 161 -11.64 22.33 11.60
N GLY A 162 -11.05 21.64 12.60
CA GLY A 162 -10.38 20.35 12.45
C GLY A 162 -8.92 20.43 12.00
N GLN A 163 -8.36 21.63 11.89
CA GLN A 163 -6.93 21.82 11.58
C GLN A 163 -6.08 21.73 12.84
N VAL A 164 -4.82 21.25 12.70
CA VAL A 164 -3.86 21.20 13.81
C VAL A 164 -3.45 22.62 14.16
N GLU A 165 -3.75 23.08 15.36
CA GLU A 165 -3.36 24.39 15.87
C GLU A 165 -2.05 24.34 16.67
N GLU A 166 -1.75 23.20 17.28
CA GLU A 166 -0.57 23.08 18.12
C GLU A 166 -0.02 21.66 18.11
N ILE A 167 1.30 21.55 18.08
CA ILE A 167 2.05 20.30 18.18
C ILE A 167 2.96 20.43 19.40
N HIS A 168 2.89 19.47 20.32
CA HIS A 168 3.78 19.38 21.48
C HIS A 168 4.72 18.20 21.32
N TYR A 169 6.00 18.40 21.60
CA TYR A 169 7.05 17.38 21.52
C TYR A 169 7.49 16.94 22.92
N ALA A 170 7.99 15.72 23.03
CA ALA A 170 8.47 15.14 24.28
C ALA A 170 9.55 15.97 25.01
N ASP A 171 10.34 16.74 24.30
CA ASP A 171 11.38 17.62 24.85
C ASP A 171 10.83 18.96 25.40
N GLY A 172 9.51 19.13 25.42
CA GLY A 172 8.84 20.32 25.90
C GLY A 172 8.70 21.46 24.87
N ARG A 173 9.22 21.29 23.67
CA ARG A 173 8.99 22.25 22.57
C ARG A 173 7.55 22.15 22.09
N SER A 174 7.00 23.29 21.63
CA SER A 174 5.72 23.30 20.91
C SER A 174 5.80 24.18 19.67
N VAL A 175 4.95 23.85 18.70
CA VAL A 175 4.78 24.62 17.47
C VAL A 175 3.32 24.98 17.35
N SER A 176 3.02 26.31 17.24
CA SER A 176 1.67 26.80 16.96
C SER A 176 1.52 27.06 15.47
N LEU A 177 0.43 26.59 14.90
CA LEU A 177 0.08 26.70 13.49
C LEU A 177 -1.11 27.65 13.34
N THR A 178 -1.00 28.61 12.42
CA THR A 178 -2.09 29.54 12.11
C THR A 178 -2.45 29.44 10.63
N TYR A 179 -3.73 29.47 10.34
CA TYR A 179 -4.24 29.30 8.99
C TYR A 179 -5.02 30.53 8.56
N ASN A 180 -4.89 30.90 7.29
CA ASN A 180 -5.70 31.96 6.71
C ASN A 180 -7.13 31.47 6.41
N ALA A 181 -8.00 32.36 5.94
CA ALA A 181 -9.39 32.06 5.60
C ALA A 181 -9.54 30.98 4.48
N MET A 182 -8.49 30.74 3.69
CA MET A 182 -8.41 29.71 2.67
C MET A 182 -7.80 28.39 3.19
N ARG A 183 -7.61 28.27 4.53
CA ARG A 183 -6.99 27.11 5.21
C ARG A 183 -5.54 26.83 4.79
N GLN A 184 -4.82 27.83 4.35
CA GLN A 184 -3.39 27.74 4.05
C GLN A 184 -2.58 28.17 5.29
N LEU A 185 -1.50 27.44 5.57
CA LEU A 185 -0.54 27.69 6.64
C LEU A 185 0.27 28.97 6.36
#